data_383bfff2cb0148e5bf32238542346836
#
_entry.id   383bfff2cb0148e5bf32238542346836
#
_cell.length_a   1.000
_cell.length_b   1.000
_cell.length_c   1.000
_cell.angle_alpha   90.00
_cell.angle_beta   90.00
_cell.angle_gamma   90.00
#
_symmetry.space_group_name_H-M   'P 1'
#
loop_
_entity.id
_entity.type
_entity.pdbx_description
1 polymer ?
#
loop_
_entity_poly.entity_id
_entity_poly.type
_entity_poly.pdbx_seq_one_letter_code
_entity_poly.pdbx_strand_id
1 'polypeptide(L)'
;MEKLAKRIRSSNQKYFDAGVDAGTQKACDLLLVAAYECGFIRTPEKARKLMETLTQLESEYGVAWQCRPESDEAIARIDYVRQKVCGGYFQPFFERNDLIKDWWDK
;
A
#
# COMPACT_ATOMS: atom_id res chain seq x y z
N MET A 1 -23.76 19.07 -21.55
CA MET A 1 -22.51 18.37 -21.92
C MET A 1 -21.54 18.29 -20.75
N GLU A 2 -21.18 19.40 -20.13
CA GLU A 2 -20.26 19.41 -19.00
C GLU A 2 -20.76 18.57 -17.80
N LYS A 3 -22.05 18.64 -17.49
CA LYS A 3 -22.65 17.87 -16.40
C LYS A 3 -22.56 16.35 -16.63
N LEU A 4 -22.72 15.91 -17.88
CA LEU A 4 -22.63 14.49 -18.21
C LEU A 4 -21.19 13.99 -18.10
N ALA A 5 -20.22 14.73 -18.64
CA ALA A 5 -18.81 14.40 -18.55
C ALA A 5 -18.32 14.32 -17.09
N LYS A 6 -18.81 15.25 -16.25
CA LYS A 6 -18.50 15.27 -14.83
C LYS A 6 -19.11 14.07 -14.10
N ARG A 7 -20.33 13.64 -14.46
CA ARG A 7 -20.96 12.43 -13.92
C ARG A 7 -20.19 11.18 -14.28
N ILE A 8 -19.75 11.05 -15.53
CA ILE A 8 -18.99 9.89 -15.99
C ILE A 8 -17.67 9.79 -15.25
N ARG A 9 -16.94 10.89 -15.10
CA ARG A 9 -15.68 10.92 -14.35
C ARG A 9 -15.90 10.58 -12.87
N SER A 10 -16.94 11.10 -12.25
CA SER A 10 -17.27 10.80 -10.86
C SER A 10 -17.62 9.33 -10.66
N SER A 11 -18.38 8.74 -11.61
CA SER A 11 -18.72 7.30 -11.59
C SER A 11 -17.48 6.43 -11.72
N ASN A 12 -16.60 6.76 -12.69
CA ASN A 12 -15.35 6.02 -12.90
C ASN A 12 -14.43 6.09 -11.67
N GLN A 13 -14.37 7.27 -11.03
CA GLN A 13 -13.59 7.45 -9.81
C GLN A 13 -14.13 6.58 -8.67
N LYS A 14 -15.44 6.48 -8.52
CA LYS A 14 -16.06 5.63 -7.51
C LYS A 14 -15.71 4.15 -7.71
N TYR A 15 -15.77 3.66 -8.95
CA TYR A 15 -15.41 2.27 -9.24
C TYR A 15 -13.92 2.02 -8.99
N PHE A 16 -13.07 2.96 -9.35
CA PHE A 16 -11.64 2.86 -9.08
C PHE A 16 -11.38 2.82 -7.57
N ASP A 17 -11.96 3.75 -6.81
CA ASP A 17 -11.79 3.83 -5.36
C ASP A 17 -12.30 2.56 -4.68
N ALA A 18 -13.45 2.04 -5.11
CA ALA A 18 -13.99 0.79 -4.57
C ALA A 18 -13.06 -0.39 -4.83
N GLY A 19 -12.43 -0.45 -6.00
CA GLY A 19 -11.44 -1.49 -6.32
C GLY A 19 -10.19 -1.40 -5.46
N VAL A 20 -9.68 -0.19 -5.24
CA VAL A 20 -8.53 0.06 -4.36
C VAL A 20 -8.87 -0.32 -2.92
N ASP A 21 -10.04 0.10 -2.43
CA ASP A 21 -10.49 -0.20 -1.07
C ASP A 21 -10.65 -1.72 -0.86
N ALA A 22 -11.24 -2.42 -1.82
CA ALA A 22 -11.38 -3.88 -1.76
C ALA A 22 -10.03 -4.59 -1.74
N GLY A 23 -9.08 -4.14 -2.56
CA GLY A 23 -7.72 -4.68 -2.59
C GLY A 23 -6.98 -4.45 -1.28
N THR A 24 -7.09 -3.25 -0.73
CA THR A 24 -6.51 -2.90 0.57
C THR A 24 -7.12 -3.74 1.69
N GLN A 25 -8.45 -3.90 1.70
CA GLN A 25 -9.14 -4.71 2.70
C GLN A 25 -8.69 -6.16 2.64
N LYS A 26 -8.59 -6.73 1.45
CA LYS A 26 -8.11 -8.09 1.26
C LYS A 26 -6.68 -8.27 1.79
N ALA A 27 -5.80 -7.34 1.48
CA ALA A 27 -4.42 -7.39 1.94
C ALA A 27 -4.33 -7.31 3.46
N CYS A 28 -5.12 -6.42 4.08
CA CYS A 28 -5.17 -6.28 5.54
C CYS A 28 -5.70 -7.55 6.21
N ASP A 29 -6.75 -8.16 5.65
CA ASP A 29 -7.32 -9.38 6.18
C ASP A 29 -6.33 -10.54 6.11
N LEU A 30 -5.64 -10.70 4.99
CA LEU A 30 -4.62 -11.73 4.82
C LEU A 30 -3.45 -11.53 5.77
N LEU A 31 -3.01 -10.29 5.97
CA LEU A 31 -1.94 -9.97 6.91
C LEU A 31 -2.36 -10.33 8.34
N LEU A 32 -3.60 -10.02 8.71
CA LEU A 32 -4.11 -10.35 10.04
C LEU A 32 -4.11 -11.86 10.27
N VAL A 33 -4.61 -12.63 9.30
CA VAL A 33 -4.63 -14.10 9.37
C VAL A 33 -3.22 -14.65 9.46
N ALA A 34 -2.31 -14.17 8.62
CA ALA A 34 -0.92 -14.60 8.62
C ALA A 34 -0.24 -14.32 9.97
N ALA A 35 -0.45 -13.13 10.51
CA ALA A 35 0.12 -12.75 11.80
C ALA A 35 -0.42 -13.63 12.95
N TYR A 36 -1.71 -14.00 12.88
CA TYR A 36 -2.30 -14.91 13.85
C TYR A 36 -1.68 -16.32 13.74
N GLU A 37 -1.58 -16.84 12.53
CA GLU A 37 -1.02 -18.19 12.31
C GLU A 37 0.45 -18.28 12.68
N CYS A 38 1.21 -17.19 12.45
CA CYS A 38 2.62 -17.13 12.88
C CYS A 38 2.79 -16.90 14.38
N GLY A 39 1.73 -16.68 15.12
CA GLY A 39 1.79 -16.49 16.56
C GLY A 39 2.15 -15.08 17.02
N PHE A 40 2.20 -14.10 16.10
CA PHE A 40 2.55 -12.72 16.44
C PHE A 40 1.37 -11.96 17.07
N ILE A 41 0.14 -12.35 16.73
CA ILE A 41 -1.07 -11.70 17.22
C ILE A 41 -1.99 -12.76 17.82
N ARG A 42 -2.31 -12.62 19.10
CA ARG A 42 -3.15 -13.58 19.83
C ARG A 42 -4.34 -12.93 20.53
N THR A 43 -4.37 -11.61 20.62
CA THR A 43 -5.40 -10.87 21.37
C THR A 43 -6.04 -9.81 20.50
N PRO A 44 -7.32 -9.45 20.79
CA PRO A 44 -7.98 -8.34 20.07
C PRO A 44 -7.23 -7.02 20.19
N GLU A 45 -6.57 -6.78 21.31
CA GLU A 45 -5.82 -5.55 21.55
C GLU A 45 -4.62 -5.42 20.60
N LYS A 46 -3.88 -6.51 20.41
CA LYS A 46 -2.75 -6.53 19.48
C LYS A 46 -3.21 -6.41 18.03
N ALA A 47 -4.33 -7.04 17.69
CA ALA A 47 -4.92 -6.92 16.37
C ALA A 47 -5.32 -5.48 16.08
N ARG A 48 -5.95 -4.80 17.04
CA ARG A 48 -6.32 -3.39 16.92
C ARG A 48 -5.10 -2.51 16.70
N LYS A 49 -4.06 -2.73 17.48
CA LYS A 49 -2.80 -1.95 17.36
C LYS A 49 -2.18 -2.13 15.98
N LEU A 50 -2.17 -3.36 15.45
CA LEU A 50 -1.66 -3.61 14.11
C LEU A 50 -2.46 -2.85 13.06
N MET A 51 -3.79 -2.91 13.14
CA MET A 51 -4.65 -2.24 12.16
C MET A 51 -4.55 -0.72 12.24
N GLU A 52 -4.49 -0.16 13.44
CA GLU A 52 -4.28 1.28 13.64
C GLU A 52 -2.93 1.73 13.06
N THR A 53 -1.88 0.95 13.31
CA THR A 53 -0.54 1.24 12.77
C THR A 53 -0.54 1.16 11.25
N LEU A 54 -1.18 0.16 10.66
CA LEU A 54 -1.32 0.05 9.20
C LEU A 54 -2.02 1.26 8.60
N THR A 55 -3.11 1.71 9.22
CA THR A 55 -3.85 2.88 8.75
C THR A 55 -2.98 4.12 8.77
N GLN A 56 -2.21 4.31 9.84
CA GLN A 56 -1.29 5.42 9.96
C GLN A 56 -0.19 5.36 8.89
N LEU A 57 0.41 4.19 8.70
CA LEU A 57 1.47 3.99 7.70
C LEU A 57 0.97 4.16 6.29
N GLU A 58 -0.26 3.75 5.98
CA GLU A 58 -0.86 3.98 4.68
C GLU A 58 -0.93 5.47 4.37
N SER A 59 -1.32 6.28 5.35
CA SER A 59 -1.32 7.73 5.22
C SER A 59 0.08 8.30 4.94
N GLU A 60 1.12 7.77 5.57
CA GLU A 60 2.49 8.26 5.44
C GLU A 60 3.19 7.76 4.17
N TYR A 61 2.95 6.50 3.79
CA TYR A 61 3.69 5.84 2.72
C TYR A 61 2.90 5.65 1.42
N GLY A 62 1.63 6.01 1.40
CA GLY A 62 0.78 5.85 0.21
C GLY A 62 1.36 6.53 -1.04
N VAL A 63 2.12 7.62 -0.86
CA VAL A 63 2.74 8.36 -1.96
C VAL A 63 3.87 7.57 -2.65
N ALA A 64 4.45 6.55 -1.99
CA ALA A 64 5.56 5.79 -2.56
C ALA A 64 5.21 5.17 -3.91
N TRP A 65 3.97 4.71 -4.05
CA TRP A 65 3.51 4.08 -5.30
C TRP A 65 3.24 5.06 -6.43
N GLN A 66 3.31 6.36 -6.15
CA GLN A 66 3.23 7.38 -7.20
C GLN A 66 4.54 7.53 -7.96
N CYS A 67 5.65 7.06 -7.39
CA CYS A 67 6.99 7.06 -8.00
C CYS A 67 7.41 8.43 -8.55
N ARG A 68 7.07 9.50 -7.81
CA ARG A 68 7.44 10.87 -8.11
C ARG A 68 8.59 11.31 -7.20
N PRO A 69 9.30 12.41 -7.53
CA PRO A 69 10.38 12.90 -6.67
C PRO A 69 9.98 13.08 -5.21
N GLU A 70 8.76 13.56 -4.93
CA GLU A 70 8.27 13.74 -3.57
C GLU A 70 8.03 12.44 -2.81
N SER A 71 8.03 11.29 -3.50
CA SER A 71 7.89 9.99 -2.85
C SER A 71 9.22 9.30 -2.54
N ASP A 72 10.35 9.87 -2.96
CA ASP A 72 11.68 9.25 -2.80
C ASP A 72 12.01 8.94 -1.33
N GLU A 73 11.67 9.84 -0.42
CA GLU A 73 11.90 9.61 1.01
C GLU A 73 11.12 8.40 1.53
N ALA A 74 9.86 8.28 1.13
CA ALA A 74 9.01 7.16 1.53
C ALA A 74 9.54 5.84 0.97
N ILE A 75 9.98 5.84 -0.29
CA ILE A 75 10.58 4.68 -0.95
C ILE A 75 11.85 4.26 -0.22
N ALA A 76 12.73 5.21 0.09
CA ALA A 76 13.97 4.93 0.80
C ALA A 76 13.72 4.32 2.19
N ARG A 77 12.71 4.79 2.91
CA ARG A 77 12.35 4.25 4.21
C ARG A 77 11.80 2.83 4.10
N ILE A 78 10.95 2.56 3.11
CA ILE A 78 10.42 1.21 2.85
C ILE A 78 11.58 0.26 2.56
N ASP A 79 12.51 0.66 1.70
CA ASP A 79 13.66 -0.17 1.34
C ASP A 79 14.59 -0.40 2.54
N TYR A 80 14.81 0.61 3.35
CA TYR A 80 15.60 0.47 4.57
C TYR A 80 15.01 -0.58 5.52
N VAL A 81 13.70 -0.49 5.78
CA VAL A 81 13.03 -1.44 6.68
C VAL A 81 13.04 -2.85 6.10
N ARG A 82 12.76 -2.99 4.80
CA ARG A 82 12.79 -4.30 4.15
C ARG A 82 14.18 -4.93 4.20
N GLN A 83 15.22 -4.14 3.92
CA GLN A 83 16.59 -4.63 4.02
C GLN A 83 16.91 -5.13 5.44
N LYS A 84 16.50 -4.34 6.44
CA LYS A 84 16.73 -4.68 7.85
C LYS A 84 16.01 -5.96 8.28
N VAL A 85 14.77 -6.15 7.82
CA VAL A 85 13.93 -7.27 8.23
C VAL A 85 14.17 -8.52 7.36
N CYS A 86 14.31 -8.33 6.05
CA CYS A 86 14.41 -9.43 5.10
C CYS A 86 15.85 -9.89 4.84
N GLY A 87 16.84 -9.06 5.13
CA GLY A 87 18.25 -9.46 4.95
C GLY A 87 18.54 -9.91 3.52
N GLY A 88 18.97 -11.16 3.35
CA GLY A 88 19.32 -11.74 2.06
C GLY A 88 18.13 -11.87 1.08
N TYR A 89 16.92 -11.72 1.57
CA TYR A 89 15.71 -11.73 0.72
C TYR A 89 15.25 -10.33 0.35
N PHE A 90 16.05 -9.32 0.67
CA PHE A 90 15.72 -7.94 0.33
C PHE A 90 15.70 -7.73 -1.19
N GLN A 91 14.64 -7.09 -1.65
CA GLN A 91 14.50 -6.66 -3.03
C GLN A 91 14.06 -5.20 -3.03
N PRO A 92 14.82 -4.28 -3.65
CA PRO A 92 14.49 -2.87 -3.68
C PRO A 92 13.10 -2.59 -4.26
N PHE A 93 12.50 -1.49 -3.84
CA PHE A 93 11.14 -1.13 -4.22
C PHE A 93 10.94 -1.15 -5.74
N PHE A 94 11.84 -0.52 -6.48
CA PHE A 94 11.69 -0.43 -7.93
C PHE A 94 11.85 -1.78 -8.63
N GLU A 95 12.66 -2.68 -8.09
CA GLU A 95 12.76 -4.03 -8.64
C GLU A 95 11.46 -4.82 -8.45
N ARG A 96 10.81 -4.66 -7.29
CA ARG A 96 9.53 -5.30 -7.01
C ARG A 96 8.39 -4.71 -7.82
N ASN A 97 8.52 -3.46 -8.23
CA ASN A 97 7.46 -2.69 -8.87
C ASN A 97 7.91 -2.15 -10.23
N ASP A 98 8.59 -2.99 -11.01
CA ASP A 98 9.12 -2.62 -12.34
C ASP A 98 8.05 -2.00 -13.24
N LEU A 99 6.84 -2.54 -13.23
CA LEU A 99 5.73 -2.01 -14.04
C LEU A 99 5.38 -0.59 -13.66
N ILE A 100 5.43 -0.26 -12.36
CA ILE A 100 5.15 1.09 -11.88
C ILE A 100 6.27 2.04 -12.32
N LYS A 101 7.51 1.62 -12.15
CA LYS A 101 8.68 2.40 -12.57
C LYS A 101 8.63 2.68 -14.07
N ASP A 102 8.45 1.64 -14.88
CA ASP A 102 8.41 1.75 -16.34
C ASP A 102 7.27 2.68 -16.79
N TRP A 103 6.15 2.62 -16.11
CA TRP A 103 5.01 3.45 -16.44
C TRP A 103 5.29 4.94 -16.22
N TRP A 104 6.01 5.28 -15.16
CA TRP A 104 6.37 6.68 -14.86
C TRP A 104 7.55 7.18 -15.69
N ASP A 105 8.48 6.31 -16.02
CA ASP A 105 9.67 6.65 -16.81
C ASP A 105 9.37 6.87 -18.29
N LYS A 106 8.19 6.52 -18.74
CA LYS A 106 7.71 6.81 -20.10
C LYS A 106 7.26 8.25 -20.23
#